data_2763c638bc710b8e358b07a472f4e28e
#
_entry.id   2763c638bc710b8e358b07a472f4e28e
#
_cell.length_a   1.000
_cell.length_b   1.000
_cell.length_c   1.000
_cell.angle_alpha   90.00
_cell.angle_beta   90.00
_cell.angle_gamma   90.00
#
_symmetry.space_group_name_H-M   'P 1'
#
loop_
_entity.id
_entity.type
_entity.pdbx_description
1 polymer ?
#
loop_
_entity_poly.entity_id
_entity_poly.type
_entity_poly.pdbx_seq_one_letter_code
_entity_poly.pdbx_strand_id
1 'polypeptide(L)'
;AMLLAFLFFLVALVYSSVGFGGGSSYLALLHWHGVPPALLPIPALACNLIVSATGFAQFARAGHFPWRRSLPFLACSIPTSYLGGLFPVREAAFLWLLAASLTAAGVLLLVPIKQDDSPSDSAFRRWIGKAGPLLGAGLGFLSGVVGIGGGIFLAPILHLARWAPAKQVAALAAGFIFVNSASGLVGQLQKFQGDGAALWAFSLLPVAVLAGGWIGS
;
A
#
# COMPACT_ATOMS: atom_id res chain seq x y z
N ALA A 1 0.72 17.05 17.32
CA ALA A 1 0.59 15.60 17.54
C ALA A 1 -0.89 15.14 17.52
N MET A 2 -1.80 15.73 18.33
CA MET A 2 -3.21 15.30 18.40
C MET A 2 -3.98 15.48 17.09
N LEU A 3 -3.84 16.62 16.40
CA LEU A 3 -4.47 16.84 15.09
C LEU A 3 -4.02 15.80 14.06
N LEU A 4 -2.73 15.48 14.01
CA LEU A 4 -2.18 14.49 13.11
C LEU A 4 -2.75 13.09 13.41
N ALA A 5 -2.83 12.70 14.69
CA ALA A 5 -3.43 11.42 15.08
C ALA A 5 -4.92 11.35 14.71
N PHE A 6 -5.67 12.43 14.88
CA PHE A 6 -7.06 12.49 14.45
C PHE A 6 -7.23 12.37 12.93
N LEU A 7 -6.38 13.02 12.14
CA LEU A 7 -6.40 12.89 10.68
C LEU A 7 -6.04 11.46 10.25
N PHE A 8 -5.06 10.83 10.92
CA PHE A 8 -4.72 9.43 10.68
C PHE A 8 -5.87 8.48 11.00
N PHE A 9 -6.58 8.73 12.10
CA PHE A 9 -7.80 8.00 12.45
C PHE A 9 -8.85 8.11 11.35
N LEU A 10 -9.14 9.32 10.85
CA LEU A 10 -10.12 9.53 9.78
C LEU A 10 -9.72 8.83 8.48
N VAL A 11 -8.44 8.94 8.11
CA VAL A 11 -7.91 8.22 6.93
C VAL A 11 -8.07 6.72 7.11
N ALA A 12 -7.70 6.17 8.27
CA ALA A 12 -7.84 4.75 8.55
C ALA A 12 -9.29 4.28 8.45
N LEU A 13 -10.22 5.05 9.00
CA LEU A 13 -11.66 4.77 8.98
C LEU A 13 -12.20 4.69 7.54
N VAL A 14 -11.83 5.66 6.69
CA VAL A 14 -12.28 5.68 5.30
C VAL A 14 -11.63 4.56 4.47
N TYR A 15 -10.31 4.37 4.61
CA TYR A 15 -9.60 3.39 3.78
C TYR A 15 -9.89 1.94 4.18
N SER A 16 -10.12 1.67 5.48
CA SER A 16 -10.47 0.32 5.93
C SER A 16 -11.83 -0.15 5.39
N SER A 17 -12.80 0.77 5.22
CA SER A 17 -14.13 0.43 4.66
C SER A 17 -14.07 -0.11 3.23
N VAL A 18 -13.00 0.20 2.48
CA VAL A 18 -12.73 -0.33 1.14
C VAL A 18 -11.63 -1.40 1.12
N GLY A 19 -11.05 -1.74 2.27
CA GLY A 19 -9.98 -2.74 2.38
C GLY A 19 -8.59 -2.24 1.94
N PHE A 20 -8.39 -0.92 1.82
CA PHE A 20 -7.09 -0.32 1.49
C PHE A 20 -6.38 0.21 2.74
N GLY A 21 -5.06 0.46 2.62
CA GLY A 21 -4.24 0.83 3.77
C GLY A 21 -4.13 2.33 4.07
N GLY A 22 -4.33 3.23 3.11
CA GLY A 22 -4.20 4.68 3.32
C GLY A 22 -2.78 5.25 3.29
N GLY A 23 -1.77 4.45 2.91
CA GLY A 23 -0.35 4.85 2.94
C GLY A 23 -0.03 6.15 2.20
N SER A 24 -0.67 6.42 1.08
CA SER A 24 -0.52 7.66 0.32
C SER A 24 -0.95 8.89 1.11
N SER A 25 -2.08 8.81 1.80
CA SER A 25 -2.60 9.90 2.64
C SER A 25 -1.74 10.10 3.87
N TYR A 26 -1.23 9.02 4.48
CA TYR A 26 -0.32 9.12 5.63
C TYR A 26 0.98 9.85 5.25
N LEU A 27 1.58 9.52 4.10
CA LEU A 27 2.77 10.20 3.61
C LEU A 27 2.53 11.69 3.36
N ALA A 28 1.40 12.04 2.74
CA ALA A 28 1.03 13.43 2.49
C ALA A 28 0.85 14.21 3.80
N LEU A 29 0.15 13.65 4.79
CA LEU A 29 -0.07 14.25 6.09
C LEU A 29 1.23 14.42 6.89
N LEU A 30 2.11 13.43 6.87
CA LEU A 30 3.42 13.51 7.52
C LEU A 30 4.30 14.58 6.87
N HIS A 31 4.33 14.63 5.55
CA HIS A 31 5.08 15.64 4.81
C HIS A 31 4.55 17.06 5.10
N TRP A 32 3.23 17.23 5.11
CA TRP A 32 2.61 18.52 5.46
C TRP A 32 2.90 18.96 6.91
N HIS A 33 3.08 17.99 7.81
CA HIS A 33 3.48 18.25 9.21
C HIS A 33 4.98 18.53 9.37
N GLY A 34 5.74 18.60 8.26
CA GLY A 34 7.17 18.91 8.27
C GLY A 34 8.07 17.76 8.69
N VAL A 35 7.58 16.51 8.60
CA VAL A 35 8.42 15.33 8.86
C VAL A 35 9.46 15.19 7.76
N PRO A 36 10.77 15.04 8.10
CA PRO A 36 11.81 14.86 7.11
C PRO A 36 11.55 13.70 6.17
N PRO A 37 11.81 13.84 4.85
CA PRO A 37 11.55 12.80 3.85
C PRO A 37 12.16 11.44 4.17
N ALA A 38 13.32 11.41 4.82
CA ALA A 38 13.98 10.18 5.24
C ALA A 38 13.18 9.37 6.29
N LEU A 39 12.32 10.03 7.07
CA LEU A 39 11.50 9.41 8.12
C LEU A 39 10.09 9.04 7.63
N LEU A 40 9.60 9.64 6.54
CA LEU A 40 8.22 9.48 6.07
C LEU A 40 7.79 8.01 5.88
N PRO A 41 8.60 7.13 5.26
CA PRO A 41 8.16 5.77 4.97
C PRO A 41 7.90 4.91 6.20
N ILE A 42 8.65 5.11 7.30
CA ILE A 42 8.56 4.25 8.48
C ILE A 42 7.18 4.32 9.15
N PRO A 43 6.72 5.49 9.64
CA PRO A 43 5.39 5.59 10.26
C PRO A 43 4.26 5.34 9.26
N ALA A 44 4.44 5.69 7.98
CA ALA A 44 3.44 5.43 6.95
C ALA A 44 3.26 3.93 6.71
N LEU A 45 4.34 3.16 6.56
CA LEU A 45 4.29 1.70 6.40
C LEU A 45 3.77 1.00 7.64
N ALA A 46 4.14 1.46 8.84
CA ALA A 46 3.63 0.90 10.10
C ALA A 46 2.11 1.07 10.21
N CYS A 47 1.59 2.26 9.97
CA CYS A 47 0.15 2.53 9.97
C CYS A 47 -0.57 1.76 8.85
N ASN A 48 0.03 1.71 7.68
CA ASN A 48 -0.51 0.99 6.53
C ASN A 48 -0.62 -0.52 6.77
N LEU A 49 0.40 -1.10 7.44
CA LEU A 49 0.42 -2.49 7.87
C LEU A 49 -0.76 -2.82 8.78
N ILE A 50 -1.05 -1.96 9.76
CA ILE A 50 -2.15 -2.15 10.72
C ILE A 50 -3.50 -2.15 10.00
N VAL A 51 -3.78 -1.13 9.18
CA VAL A 51 -5.07 -1.03 8.46
C VAL A 51 -5.24 -2.15 7.45
N SER A 52 -4.21 -2.44 6.66
CA SER A 52 -4.29 -3.49 5.64
C SER A 52 -4.40 -4.89 6.23
N ALA A 53 -3.88 -5.12 7.46
CA ALA A 53 -4.04 -6.38 8.17
C ALA A 53 -5.52 -6.69 8.46
N THR A 54 -6.30 -5.69 8.90
CA THR A 54 -7.74 -5.86 9.15
C THR A 54 -8.50 -6.18 7.88
N GLY A 55 -8.29 -5.39 6.82
CA GLY A 55 -8.92 -5.62 5.51
C GLY A 55 -8.54 -6.98 4.90
N PHE A 56 -7.26 -7.32 4.91
CA PHE A 56 -6.79 -8.63 4.43
C PHE A 56 -7.40 -9.79 5.19
N ALA A 57 -7.42 -9.70 6.54
CA ALA A 57 -8.01 -10.75 7.38
C ALA A 57 -9.50 -10.96 7.08
N GLN A 58 -10.27 -9.90 6.87
CA GLN A 58 -11.69 -9.98 6.53
C GLN A 58 -11.91 -10.63 5.17
N PHE A 59 -11.21 -10.18 4.12
CA PHE A 59 -11.33 -10.78 2.79
C PHE A 59 -10.88 -12.24 2.76
N ALA A 60 -9.83 -12.59 3.51
CA ALA A 60 -9.35 -13.96 3.61
C ALA A 60 -10.36 -14.86 4.33
N ARG A 61 -10.96 -14.41 5.46
CA ARG A 61 -12.01 -15.14 6.19
C ARG A 61 -13.28 -15.28 5.37
N ALA A 62 -13.66 -14.28 4.60
CA ALA A 62 -14.80 -14.32 3.68
C ALA A 62 -14.57 -15.19 2.44
N GLY A 63 -13.39 -15.82 2.29
CA GLY A 63 -13.07 -16.68 1.14
C GLY A 63 -12.86 -15.96 -0.19
N HIS A 64 -12.74 -14.62 -0.16
CA HIS A 64 -12.59 -13.84 -1.37
C HIS A 64 -11.15 -13.75 -1.87
N PHE A 65 -10.16 -14.20 -1.09
CA PHE A 65 -8.75 -14.09 -1.45
C PHE A 65 -8.33 -15.21 -2.43
N PRO A 66 -7.95 -14.88 -3.67
CA PRO A 66 -7.62 -15.86 -4.71
C PRO A 66 -6.16 -16.37 -4.57
N TRP A 67 -5.86 -17.18 -3.55
CA TRP A 67 -4.51 -17.59 -3.14
C TRP A 67 -3.60 -17.99 -4.30
N ARG A 68 -4.04 -18.93 -5.15
CA ARG A 68 -3.22 -19.43 -6.26
C ARG A 68 -2.87 -18.37 -7.30
N ARG A 69 -3.80 -17.45 -7.58
CA ARG A 69 -3.60 -16.37 -8.55
C ARG A 69 -2.82 -15.19 -7.96
N SER A 70 -2.87 -15.01 -6.64
CA SER A 70 -2.17 -13.95 -5.93
C SER A 70 -0.69 -14.25 -5.73
N LEU A 71 -0.34 -15.53 -5.60
CA LEU A 71 1.01 -15.97 -5.26
C LEU A 71 2.11 -15.39 -6.17
N PRO A 72 1.97 -15.34 -7.51
CA PRO A 72 3.01 -14.77 -8.38
C PRO A 72 3.28 -13.27 -8.10
N PHE A 73 2.24 -12.52 -7.77
CA PHE A 73 2.37 -11.10 -7.42
C PHE A 73 3.07 -10.93 -6.07
N LEU A 74 2.66 -11.70 -5.06
CA LEU A 74 3.17 -11.58 -3.69
C LEU A 74 4.60 -12.10 -3.56
N ALA A 75 4.91 -13.27 -4.16
CA ALA A 75 6.21 -13.90 -4.03
C ALA A 75 7.35 -13.02 -4.56
N CYS A 76 7.12 -12.29 -5.65
CA CYS A 76 8.10 -11.38 -6.22
C CYS A 76 8.09 -9.99 -5.54
N SER A 77 6.94 -9.55 -5.01
CA SER A 77 6.84 -8.24 -4.39
C SER A 77 7.49 -8.16 -3.01
N ILE A 78 7.42 -9.23 -2.22
CA ILE A 78 8.00 -9.26 -0.87
C ILE A 78 9.51 -8.96 -0.88
N PRO A 79 10.36 -9.72 -1.62
CA PRO A 79 11.78 -9.44 -1.64
C PRO A 79 12.11 -8.09 -2.27
N THR A 80 11.40 -7.68 -3.30
CA THR A 80 11.65 -6.40 -3.94
C THR A 80 11.21 -5.21 -3.09
N SER A 81 10.14 -5.35 -2.30
CA SER A 81 9.73 -4.31 -1.35
C SER A 81 10.76 -4.14 -0.23
N TYR A 82 11.34 -5.25 0.26
CA TYR A 82 12.45 -5.19 1.19
C TYR A 82 13.67 -4.47 0.60
N LEU A 83 14.08 -4.83 -0.62
CA LEU A 83 15.17 -4.17 -1.33
C LEU A 83 14.87 -2.69 -1.58
N GLY A 84 13.63 -2.36 -1.95
CA GLY A 84 13.19 -0.96 -2.08
C GLY A 84 13.31 -0.20 -0.77
N GLY A 85 12.93 -0.81 0.36
CA GLY A 85 13.10 -0.24 1.69
C GLY A 85 14.54 0.03 2.07
N LEU A 86 15.46 -0.86 1.69
CA LEU A 86 16.89 -0.68 1.89
C LEU A 86 17.51 0.35 0.94
N PHE A 87 16.89 0.58 -0.21
CA PHE A 87 17.49 1.39 -1.27
C PHE A 87 17.69 2.85 -0.82
N PRO A 88 18.93 3.38 -0.86
CA PRO A 88 19.19 4.76 -0.48
C PRO A 88 18.71 5.69 -1.60
N VAL A 89 17.72 6.52 -1.31
CA VAL A 89 17.21 7.52 -2.26
C VAL A 89 17.54 8.91 -1.75
N ARG A 90 18.05 9.76 -2.63
CA ARG A 90 18.27 11.18 -2.32
C ARG A 90 16.90 11.85 -2.08
N GLU A 91 16.85 12.77 -1.14
CA GLU A 91 15.63 13.47 -0.73
C GLU A 91 14.81 14.03 -1.91
N ALA A 92 15.46 14.74 -2.81
CA ALA A 92 14.81 15.29 -3.99
C ALA A 92 14.21 14.17 -4.88
N ALA A 93 14.94 13.08 -5.10
CA ALA A 93 14.45 11.95 -5.90
C ALA A 93 13.27 11.23 -5.20
N PHE A 94 13.31 11.11 -3.88
CA PHE A 94 12.19 10.56 -3.10
C PHE A 94 10.93 11.40 -3.28
N LEU A 95 11.02 12.73 -3.16
CA LEU A 95 9.87 13.63 -3.32
C LEU A 95 9.29 13.56 -4.74
N TRP A 96 10.14 13.49 -5.77
CA TRP A 96 9.70 13.30 -7.15
C TRP A 96 9.01 11.94 -7.36
N LEU A 97 9.59 10.87 -6.82
CA LEU A 97 8.97 9.54 -6.87
C LEU A 97 7.62 9.51 -6.14
N LEU A 98 7.54 10.14 -4.97
CA LEU A 98 6.30 10.27 -4.22
C LEU A 98 5.25 11.04 -5.03
N ALA A 99 5.59 12.22 -5.55
CA ALA A 99 4.68 13.03 -6.35
C ALA A 99 4.21 12.31 -7.62
N ALA A 100 5.13 11.69 -8.36
CA ALA A 100 4.81 10.92 -9.56
C ALA A 100 3.92 9.72 -9.24
N SER A 101 4.20 9.02 -8.14
CA SER A 101 3.42 7.88 -7.67
C SER A 101 1.99 8.28 -7.32
N LEU A 102 1.81 9.35 -6.55
CA LEU A 102 0.49 9.86 -6.17
C LEU A 102 -0.30 10.35 -7.37
N THR A 103 0.36 11.05 -8.30
CA THR A 103 -0.27 11.53 -9.54
C THR A 103 -0.70 10.34 -10.41
N ALA A 104 0.16 9.35 -10.61
CA ALA A 104 -0.16 8.16 -11.38
C ALA A 104 -1.33 7.38 -10.75
N ALA A 105 -1.34 7.21 -9.44
CA ALA A 105 -2.46 6.58 -8.73
C ALA A 105 -3.76 7.36 -8.91
N GLY A 106 -3.72 8.69 -8.77
CA GLY A 106 -4.87 9.56 -8.98
C GLY A 106 -5.43 9.46 -10.40
N VAL A 107 -4.56 9.51 -11.41
CA VAL A 107 -4.95 9.34 -12.82
C VAL A 107 -5.57 7.96 -13.08
N LEU A 108 -4.97 6.90 -12.55
CA LEU A 108 -5.51 5.54 -12.70
C LEU A 108 -6.90 5.40 -12.07
N LEU A 109 -7.16 6.07 -10.95
CA LEU A 109 -8.47 6.05 -10.29
C LEU A 109 -9.54 6.86 -11.04
N LEU A 110 -9.14 7.84 -11.85
CA LEU A 110 -10.06 8.63 -12.68
C LEU A 110 -10.49 7.89 -13.96
N VAL A 111 -9.79 6.82 -14.35
CA VAL A 111 -10.18 6.04 -15.53
C VAL A 111 -11.49 5.31 -15.23
N PRO A 112 -12.57 5.56 -16.02
CA PRO A 112 -13.85 4.92 -15.78
C PRO A 112 -13.75 3.41 -16.03
N ILE A 113 -13.95 2.65 -14.97
CA ILE A 113 -13.94 1.18 -15.05
C ILE A 113 -15.39 0.74 -15.25
N LYS A 114 -15.69 0.14 -16.40
CA LYS A 114 -16.99 -0.53 -16.59
C LYS A 114 -17.06 -1.68 -15.59
N GLN A 115 -17.99 -1.57 -14.65
CA GLN A 115 -18.31 -2.64 -13.70
C GLN A 115 -19.06 -3.75 -14.46
N ASP A 116 -18.31 -4.59 -15.12
CA ASP A 116 -18.77 -5.85 -15.66
C ASP A 116 -18.09 -6.94 -14.86
N ASP A 117 -18.84 -7.62 -14.00
CA ASP A 117 -18.30 -8.66 -13.09
C ASP A 117 -17.81 -9.90 -13.84
N SER A 118 -18.01 -9.95 -15.16
CA SER A 118 -17.53 -11.05 -15.99
C SER A 118 -16.05 -10.90 -16.30
N PRO A 119 -15.21 -11.88 -15.96
CA PRO A 119 -13.81 -11.87 -16.35
C PRO A 119 -13.70 -11.82 -17.87
N SER A 120 -13.08 -10.78 -18.41
CA SER A 120 -12.84 -10.64 -19.85
C SER A 120 -11.80 -11.65 -20.32
N ASP A 121 -12.04 -12.31 -21.46
CA ASP A 121 -11.05 -13.20 -22.09
C ASP A 121 -10.05 -12.43 -22.96
N SER A 122 -9.78 -11.17 -22.59
CA SER A 122 -8.91 -10.27 -23.34
C SER A 122 -7.43 -10.68 -23.29
N ALA A 123 -6.70 -10.36 -24.35
CA ALA A 123 -5.25 -10.53 -24.41
C ALA A 123 -4.54 -9.82 -23.23
N PHE A 124 -5.07 -8.66 -22.81
CA PHE A 124 -4.55 -7.87 -21.72
C PHE A 124 -4.65 -8.62 -20.37
N ARG A 125 -5.79 -9.27 -20.09
CA ARG A 125 -5.93 -10.12 -18.88
C ARG A 125 -4.92 -11.27 -18.86
N ARG A 126 -4.76 -11.96 -19.99
CA ARG A 126 -3.77 -13.05 -20.11
C ARG A 126 -2.36 -12.54 -19.91
N TRP A 127 -2.04 -11.37 -20.48
CA TRP A 127 -0.76 -10.72 -20.30
C TRP A 127 -0.51 -10.34 -18.83
N ILE A 128 -1.47 -9.72 -18.15
CA ILE A 128 -1.37 -9.38 -16.71
C ILE A 128 -1.15 -10.66 -15.87
N GLY A 129 -1.83 -11.75 -16.19
CA GLY A 129 -1.62 -13.04 -15.49
C GLY A 129 -0.19 -13.56 -15.64
N LYS A 130 0.42 -13.42 -16.82
CA LYS A 130 1.81 -13.80 -17.09
C LYS A 130 2.82 -12.79 -16.53
N ALA A 131 2.50 -11.50 -16.58
CA ALA A 131 3.33 -10.42 -16.08
C ALA A 131 3.21 -10.22 -14.55
N GLY A 132 2.37 -11.01 -13.87
CA GLY A 132 2.14 -10.94 -12.43
C GLY A 132 3.41 -10.84 -11.58
N PRO A 133 4.42 -11.71 -11.80
CA PRO A 133 5.69 -11.61 -11.09
C PRO A 133 6.41 -10.28 -11.31
N LEU A 134 6.45 -9.80 -12.55
CA LEU A 134 7.13 -8.55 -12.90
C LEU A 134 6.39 -7.32 -12.34
N LEU A 135 5.06 -7.31 -12.44
CA LEU A 135 4.23 -6.28 -11.83
C LEU A 135 4.37 -6.29 -10.30
N GLY A 136 4.34 -7.48 -9.69
CA GLY A 136 4.56 -7.65 -8.26
C GLY A 136 5.92 -7.09 -7.85
N ALA A 137 6.99 -7.46 -8.57
CA ALA A 137 8.34 -7.00 -8.30
C ALA A 137 8.47 -5.47 -8.43
N GLY A 138 7.99 -4.88 -9.53
CA GLY A 138 8.08 -3.44 -9.76
C GLY A 138 7.30 -2.62 -8.75
N LEU A 139 6.03 -3.00 -8.51
CA LEU A 139 5.17 -2.32 -7.52
C LEU A 139 5.64 -2.58 -6.09
N GLY A 140 6.19 -3.77 -5.79
CA GLY A 140 6.80 -4.07 -4.50
C GLY A 140 8.01 -3.18 -4.24
N PHE A 141 8.94 -3.08 -5.19
CA PHE A 141 10.12 -2.21 -5.06
C PHE A 141 9.71 -0.74 -4.83
N LEU A 142 8.80 -0.21 -5.65
CA LEU A 142 8.28 1.14 -5.50
C LEU A 142 7.61 1.34 -4.14
N SER A 143 6.84 0.35 -3.69
CA SER A 143 6.20 0.34 -2.36
C SER A 143 7.22 0.47 -1.23
N GLY A 144 8.30 -0.28 -1.30
CA GLY A 144 9.38 -0.25 -0.30
C GLY A 144 10.12 1.08 -0.29
N VAL A 145 10.43 1.65 -1.47
CA VAL A 145 11.11 2.94 -1.60
C VAL A 145 10.26 4.07 -1.05
N VAL A 146 9.02 4.17 -1.50
CA VAL A 146 8.14 5.33 -1.22
C VAL A 146 7.34 5.17 0.07
N GLY A 147 7.02 3.93 0.47
CA GLY A 147 6.24 3.70 1.69
C GLY A 147 4.72 3.69 1.49
N ILE A 148 4.21 3.45 0.26
CA ILE A 148 2.77 3.49 -0.06
C ILE A 148 2.07 2.13 0.13
N GLY A 149 2.81 1.01 0.14
CA GLY A 149 2.23 -0.34 0.20
C GLY A 149 1.83 -0.94 -1.16
N GLY A 150 1.85 -0.17 -2.24
CA GLY A 150 1.72 -0.62 -3.65
C GLY A 150 0.33 -1.01 -4.13
N GLY A 151 -0.62 -1.32 -3.26
CA GLY A 151 -1.96 -1.78 -3.66
C GLY A 151 -2.80 -0.73 -4.38
N ILE A 152 -2.53 0.55 -4.13
CA ILE A 152 -3.20 1.67 -4.81
C ILE A 152 -2.94 1.66 -6.33
N PHE A 153 -1.84 1.07 -6.78
CA PHE A 153 -1.52 0.88 -8.19
C PHE A 153 -2.04 -0.45 -8.71
N LEU A 154 -1.89 -1.51 -7.89
CA LEU A 154 -2.25 -2.86 -8.30
C LEU A 154 -3.75 -2.98 -8.57
N ALA A 155 -4.61 -2.45 -7.69
CA ALA A 155 -6.05 -2.56 -7.82
C ALA A 155 -6.59 -1.95 -9.14
N PRO A 156 -6.29 -0.70 -9.51
CA PRO A 156 -6.75 -0.14 -10.79
C PRO A 156 -6.25 -0.93 -12.00
N ILE A 157 -4.99 -1.38 -11.99
CA ILE A 157 -4.41 -2.19 -13.09
C ILE A 157 -5.20 -3.49 -13.26
N LEU A 158 -5.50 -4.19 -12.16
CA LEU A 158 -6.27 -5.44 -12.19
C LEU A 158 -7.72 -5.22 -12.57
N HIS A 159 -8.33 -4.10 -12.15
CA HIS A 159 -9.68 -3.72 -12.56
C HIS A 159 -9.76 -3.41 -14.05
N LEU A 160 -8.84 -2.61 -14.59
CA LEU A 160 -8.75 -2.31 -16.02
C LEU A 160 -8.56 -3.58 -16.87
N ALA A 161 -7.78 -4.54 -16.36
CA ALA A 161 -7.59 -5.83 -17.00
C ALA A 161 -8.78 -6.78 -16.84
N ARG A 162 -9.80 -6.43 -16.05
CA ARG A 162 -10.89 -7.34 -15.65
C ARG A 162 -10.34 -8.70 -15.20
N TRP A 163 -9.26 -8.65 -14.41
CA TRP A 163 -8.51 -9.85 -14.03
C TRP A 163 -9.32 -10.81 -13.16
N ALA A 164 -10.14 -10.26 -12.26
CA ALA A 164 -11.03 -10.98 -11.37
C ALA A 164 -12.20 -10.08 -10.94
N PRO A 165 -13.25 -10.64 -10.30
CA PRO A 165 -14.32 -9.86 -9.70
C PRO A 165 -13.79 -8.83 -8.69
N ALA A 166 -14.49 -7.69 -8.55
CA ALA A 166 -14.05 -6.56 -7.72
C ALA A 166 -13.62 -6.95 -6.31
N LYS A 167 -14.38 -7.84 -5.63
CA LYS A 167 -14.04 -8.33 -4.28
C LYS A 167 -12.71 -9.09 -4.23
N GLN A 168 -12.38 -9.87 -5.26
CA GLN A 168 -11.12 -10.59 -5.33
C GLN A 168 -9.93 -9.65 -5.62
N VAL A 169 -10.16 -8.62 -6.43
CA VAL A 169 -9.14 -7.58 -6.69
C VAL A 169 -8.87 -6.79 -5.41
N ALA A 170 -9.91 -6.37 -4.69
CA ALA A 170 -9.76 -5.68 -3.41
C ALA A 170 -9.04 -6.56 -2.36
N ALA A 171 -9.40 -7.85 -2.30
CA ALA A 171 -8.74 -8.82 -1.42
C ALA A 171 -7.23 -8.94 -1.75
N LEU A 172 -6.88 -9.09 -3.03
CA LEU A 172 -5.48 -9.16 -3.45
C LEU A 172 -4.74 -7.84 -3.15
N ALA A 173 -5.36 -6.69 -3.40
CA ALA A 173 -4.77 -5.39 -3.09
C ALA A 173 -4.50 -5.24 -1.59
N ALA A 174 -5.45 -5.60 -0.72
CA ALA A 174 -5.26 -5.58 0.73
C ALA A 174 -4.11 -6.48 1.18
N GLY A 175 -4.05 -7.73 0.68
CA GLY A 175 -2.95 -8.66 0.96
C GLY A 175 -1.61 -8.15 0.43
N PHE A 176 -1.60 -7.55 -0.76
CA PHE A 176 -0.41 -6.95 -1.36
C PHE A 176 0.13 -5.78 -0.53
N ILE A 177 -0.76 -4.89 -0.08
CA ILE A 177 -0.41 -3.79 0.82
C ILE A 177 0.18 -4.34 2.11
N PHE A 178 -0.48 -5.33 2.72
CA PHE A 178 -0.06 -5.92 3.98
C PHE A 178 1.37 -6.48 3.91
N VAL A 179 1.64 -7.38 2.95
CA VAL A 179 2.96 -8.03 2.88
C VAL A 179 4.07 -7.05 2.46
N ASN A 180 3.77 -6.11 1.56
CA ASN A 180 4.76 -5.12 1.12
C ASN A 180 5.01 -4.06 2.18
N SER A 181 4.00 -3.68 2.97
CA SER A 181 4.21 -2.78 4.12
C SER A 181 5.07 -3.43 5.19
N ALA A 182 4.85 -4.72 5.49
CA ALA A 182 5.70 -5.46 6.42
C ALA A 182 7.15 -5.56 5.91
N SER A 183 7.33 -6.03 4.69
CA SER A 183 8.64 -6.25 4.09
C SER A 183 9.41 -4.94 3.87
N GLY A 184 8.75 -3.91 3.32
CA GLY A 184 9.31 -2.58 3.11
C GLY A 184 9.67 -1.89 4.43
N LEU A 185 8.84 -2.04 5.47
CA LEU A 185 9.12 -1.50 6.81
C LEU A 185 10.40 -2.09 7.39
N VAL A 186 10.60 -3.42 7.27
CA VAL A 186 11.84 -4.06 7.71
C VAL A 186 13.05 -3.46 6.99
N GLY A 187 12.97 -3.27 5.66
CA GLY A 187 14.03 -2.63 4.90
C GLY A 187 14.30 -1.19 5.33
N GLN A 188 13.25 -0.39 5.53
CA GLN A 188 13.37 1.00 5.97
C GLN A 188 13.98 1.11 7.39
N LEU A 189 13.58 0.24 8.31
CA LEU A 189 14.13 0.20 9.67
C LEU A 189 15.61 -0.18 9.68
N GLN A 190 16.04 -1.11 8.84
CA GLN A 190 17.47 -1.48 8.73
C GLN A 190 18.32 -0.37 8.10
N LYS A 191 17.75 0.40 7.18
CA LYS A 191 18.41 1.57 6.58
C LYS A 191 18.50 2.75 7.56
N PHE A 192 17.59 2.82 8.52
CA PHE A 192 17.47 3.94 9.43
C PHE A 192 18.66 4.00 10.40
N GLN A 193 19.45 5.07 10.30
CA GLN A 193 20.63 5.33 11.16
C GLN A 193 20.39 6.46 12.16
N GLY A 194 19.13 6.92 12.31
CA GLY A 194 18.77 7.98 13.23
C GLY A 194 18.54 7.50 14.67
N ASP A 195 18.35 8.47 15.57
CA ASP A 195 17.96 8.17 16.95
C ASP A 195 16.54 7.58 16.98
N GLY A 196 16.42 6.39 17.58
CA GLY A 196 15.11 5.74 17.77
C GLY A 196 14.10 6.60 18.55
N ALA A 197 14.59 7.55 19.34
CA ALA A 197 13.73 8.52 20.04
C ALA A 197 12.85 9.34 19.08
N ALA A 198 13.31 9.62 17.86
CA ALA A 198 12.53 10.32 16.86
C ALA A 198 11.29 9.53 16.42
N LEU A 199 11.34 8.19 16.46
CA LEU A 199 10.22 7.33 16.11
C LEU A 199 9.13 7.29 17.19
N TRP A 200 9.48 7.54 18.44
CA TRP A 200 8.52 7.61 19.55
C TRP A 200 7.53 8.79 19.39
N ALA A 201 7.94 9.86 18.69
CA ALA A 201 7.03 10.98 18.38
C ALA A 201 5.80 10.53 17.57
N PHE A 202 5.88 9.40 16.88
CA PHE A 202 4.81 8.83 16.06
C PHE A 202 4.04 7.69 16.75
N SER A 203 4.33 7.38 18.02
CA SER A 203 3.73 6.25 18.76
C SER A 203 2.20 6.31 18.89
N LEU A 204 1.62 7.51 18.84
CA LEU A 204 0.16 7.70 18.86
C LEU A 204 -0.51 7.34 17.53
N LEU A 205 0.22 7.40 16.41
CA LEU A 205 -0.36 7.17 15.09
C LEU A 205 -0.84 5.72 14.89
N PRO A 206 -0.07 4.66 15.24
CA PRO A 206 -0.53 3.28 15.22
C PRO A 206 -1.81 3.05 16.02
N VAL A 207 -1.94 3.67 17.19
CA VAL A 207 -3.12 3.54 18.06
C VAL A 207 -4.34 4.19 17.39
N ALA A 208 -4.19 5.40 16.86
CA ALA A 208 -5.25 6.12 16.16
C ALA A 208 -5.72 5.34 14.92
N VAL A 209 -4.77 4.80 14.17
CA VAL A 209 -5.02 4.01 12.95
C VAL A 209 -5.68 2.66 13.27
N LEU A 210 -5.29 2.01 14.37
CA LEU A 210 -5.91 0.78 14.84
C LEU A 210 -7.39 1.02 15.18
N ALA A 211 -7.69 2.08 15.92
CA ALA A 211 -9.05 2.45 16.27
C ALA A 211 -9.89 2.78 15.03
N GLY A 212 -9.38 3.62 14.13
CA GLY A 212 -10.04 3.97 12.87
C GLY A 212 -10.23 2.78 11.95
N GLY A 213 -9.21 1.93 11.83
CA GLY A 213 -9.25 0.71 11.04
C GLY A 213 -10.29 -0.29 11.54
N TRP A 214 -10.42 -0.44 12.84
CA TRP A 214 -11.39 -1.37 13.43
C TRP A 214 -12.85 -0.87 13.31
N ILE A 215 -13.06 0.43 13.45
CA ILE A 215 -14.41 1.01 13.30
C ILE A 215 -14.86 1.02 11.83
N GLY A 216 -13.92 1.25 10.89
CA GLY A 216 -14.22 1.33 9.46
C GLY A 216 -14.32 -0.03 8.76
N SER A 217 -13.89 -1.11 9.39
CA SER A 217 -13.92 -2.47 8.86
C SER A 217 -15.11 -3.24 9.39
#